data_9221d03a9ddf665b3735e1d69c37cb0e
#
_entry.id   9221d03a9ddf665b3735e1d69c37cb0e
#
_cell.length_a   1.000
_cell.length_b   1.000
_cell.length_c   1.000
_cell.angle_alpha   90.00
_cell.angle_beta   90.00
_cell.angle_gamma   90.00
#
_symmetry.space_group_name_H-M   'P 1'
#
loop_
_entity.id
_entity.type
_entity.pdbx_description
1 polymer ?
#
loop_
_entity_poly.entity_id
_entity_poly.type
_entity_poly.pdbx_seq_one_letter_code
_entity_poly.pdbx_strand_id
1 'polypeptide(L)'
;MTLENHYKKLYHESINKISSDNYHIDTLIDSKNDRRFGLTLIIRPSNEIKKKIQNFLKNFKEIEPNQYYYPNSDIHITVMSIISCYSDFDMSKIDVQKYIDLTEKCLLKGIDLNITFKGITASPSGVMVQGFMNNNELNDIRNRLRKEFKNSNVEQSLDKRYLIQTAHSTIIRFRKELSQKEKFLELLDNSINYDFGTFKVNKFELVYNDWYQREQYVKKIHEFVV
;
A
#
# COMPACT_ATOMS: atom_id res chain seq x y z
N MET A 1 -13.34 6.86 -15.41
CA MET A 1 -11.88 7.14 -15.56
C MET A 1 -11.18 5.79 -15.54
N THR A 2 -10.31 5.49 -16.52
CA THR A 2 -9.52 4.25 -16.50
C THR A 2 -8.48 4.29 -15.37
N LEU A 3 -8.00 3.13 -14.91
CA LEU A 3 -6.97 3.06 -13.88
C LEU A 3 -5.67 3.75 -14.32
N GLU A 4 -5.29 3.61 -15.59
CA GLU A 4 -4.13 4.31 -16.18
C GLU A 4 -4.27 5.83 -16.10
N ASN A 5 -5.44 6.37 -16.47
CA ASN A 5 -5.69 7.81 -16.38
C ASN A 5 -5.68 8.31 -14.92
N HIS A 6 -6.14 7.46 -13.99
CA HIS A 6 -6.06 7.77 -12.56
C HIS A 6 -4.60 7.87 -12.10
N TYR A 7 -3.74 6.89 -12.45
CA TYR A 7 -2.33 6.94 -12.11
C TYR A 7 -1.58 8.11 -12.77
N LYS A 8 -1.88 8.41 -14.05
CA LYS A 8 -1.30 9.57 -14.73
C LYS A 8 -1.68 10.89 -14.02
N LYS A 9 -2.94 11.03 -13.62
CA LYS A 9 -3.39 12.22 -12.88
C LYS A 9 -2.64 12.35 -11.56
N LEU A 10 -2.57 11.25 -10.75
CA LEU A 10 -1.82 11.23 -9.50
C LEU A 10 -0.36 11.63 -9.71
N TYR A 11 0.28 11.09 -10.75
CA TYR A 11 1.65 11.42 -11.09
C TYR A 11 1.83 12.92 -11.35
N HIS A 12 1.10 13.48 -12.30
CA HIS A 12 1.22 14.91 -12.67
C HIS A 12 0.95 15.83 -11.47
N GLU A 13 -0.12 15.59 -10.70
CA GLU A 13 -0.42 16.39 -9.52
C GLU A 13 0.69 16.32 -8.46
N SER A 14 1.31 15.15 -8.31
CA SER A 14 2.37 14.94 -7.33
C SER A 14 3.70 15.55 -7.79
N ILE A 15 4.07 15.39 -9.06
CA ILE A 15 5.27 16.01 -9.62
C ILE A 15 5.21 17.54 -9.49
N ASN A 16 4.07 18.16 -9.79
CA ASN A 16 3.88 19.59 -9.61
C ASN A 16 4.11 20.02 -8.15
N LYS A 17 3.63 19.23 -7.19
CA LYS A 17 3.85 19.52 -5.76
C LYS A 17 5.30 19.33 -5.35
N ILE A 18 5.97 18.27 -5.84
CA ILE A 18 7.36 18.00 -5.52
C ILE A 18 8.27 19.10 -6.13
N SER A 19 8.02 19.47 -7.39
CA SER A 19 8.79 20.52 -8.08
C SER A 19 8.70 21.89 -7.39
N SER A 20 7.52 22.21 -6.83
CA SER A 20 7.26 23.47 -6.12
C SER A 20 7.52 23.43 -4.61
N ASP A 21 8.21 22.40 -4.11
CA ASP A 21 8.50 22.19 -2.69
C ASP A 21 7.24 22.12 -1.79
N ASN A 22 6.09 21.81 -2.39
CA ASN A 22 4.81 21.65 -1.71
C ASN A 22 4.44 20.16 -1.54
N TYR A 23 5.42 19.36 -1.12
CA TYR A 23 5.24 17.94 -0.83
C TYR A 23 5.32 17.68 0.67
N HIS A 24 4.87 16.51 1.10
CA HIS A 24 4.76 16.16 2.51
C HIS A 24 5.95 15.32 2.97
N ILE A 25 6.67 15.82 3.96
CA ILE A 25 7.71 15.08 4.67
C ILE A 25 7.07 14.40 5.88
N ASP A 26 7.19 13.08 5.95
CA ASP A 26 6.64 12.29 7.04
C ASP A 26 7.61 12.25 8.22
N THR A 27 7.45 13.17 9.14
CA THR A 27 8.30 13.29 10.33
C THR A 27 8.01 12.23 11.40
N LEU A 28 6.88 11.53 11.28
CA LEU A 28 6.49 10.50 12.26
C LEU A 28 7.14 9.14 11.98
N ILE A 29 7.67 8.92 10.77
CA ILE A 29 8.25 7.62 10.41
C ILE A 29 9.43 7.19 11.29
N ASP A 30 10.18 8.16 11.81
CA ASP A 30 11.31 7.93 12.72
C ASP A 30 10.92 8.14 14.20
N SER A 31 9.67 8.52 14.46
CA SER A 31 9.20 8.80 15.82
C SER A 31 8.98 7.50 16.60
N LYS A 32 9.62 7.39 17.77
CA LYS A 32 9.36 6.33 18.73
C LYS A 32 8.00 6.47 19.42
N ASN A 33 7.36 7.62 19.28
CA ASN A 33 6.07 7.94 19.90
C ASN A 33 4.90 7.77 18.92
N ASP A 34 5.14 7.29 17.71
CA ASP A 34 4.04 6.98 16.79
C ASP A 34 3.32 5.71 17.27
N ARG A 35 2.11 5.91 17.79
CA ARG A 35 1.27 4.85 18.35
C ARG A 35 0.04 4.59 17.48
N ARG A 36 0.10 4.96 16.20
CA ARG A 36 -0.98 4.72 15.24
C ARG A 36 -0.95 3.28 14.76
N PHE A 37 -1.90 2.49 15.21
CA PHE A 37 -2.11 1.11 14.79
C PHE A 37 -3.49 0.90 14.21
N GLY A 38 -3.67 -0.15 13.45
CA GLY A 38 -4.93 -0.51 12.81
C GLY A 38 -5.01 -1.98 12.41
N LEU A 39 -6.07 -2.31 11.68
CA LEU A 39 -6.32 -3.64 11.16
C LEU A 39 -6.53 -3.56 9.65
N THR A 40 -5.70 -4.25 8.89
CA THR A 40 -5.66 -4.13 7.43
C THR A 40 -5.64 -5.51 6.77
N LEU A 41 -6.41 -5.68 5.70
CA LEU A 41 -6.27 -6.81 4.78
C LEU A 41 -5.30 -6.42 3.68
N ILE A 42 -4.26 -7.22 3.50
CA ILE A 42 -3.18 -6.96 2.54
C ILE A 42 -2.90 -8.15 1.62
N ILE A 43 -2.24 -7.86 0.50
CA ILE A 43 -1.58 -8.83 -0.37
C ILE A 43 -0.07 -8.53 -0.33
N ARG A 44 0.75 -9.57 -0.25
CA ARG A 44 2.20 -9.42 -0.43
C ARG A 44 2.62 -9.91 -1.82
N PRO A 45 3.32 -9.08 -2.60
CA PRO A 45 3.86 -9.50 -3.89
C PRO A 45 4.85 -10.66 -3.73
N SER A 46 5.07 -11.41 -4.82
CA SER A 46 6.04 -12.50 -4.83
C SER A 46 7.46 -12.00 -4.53
N ASN A 47 8.33 -12.90 -4.08
CA ASN A 47 9.73 -12.56 -3.78
C ASN A 47 10.48 -12.10 -5.03
N GLU A 48 10.13 -12.59 -6.21
CA GLU A 48 10.69 -12.14 -7.48
C GLU A 48 10.37 -10.66 -7.73
N ILE A 49 9.09 -10.27 -7.58
CA ILE A 49 8.66 -8.88 -7.71
C ILE A 49 9.37 -7.98 -6.68
N LYS A 50 9.43 -8.40 -5.42
CA LYS A 50 10.14 -7.66 -4.37
C LYS A 50 11.62 -7.46 -4.71
N LYS A 51 12.28 -8.49 -5.24
CA LYS A 51 13.68 -8.40 -5.68
C LYS A 51 13.87 -7.37 -6.80
N LYS A 52 12.95 -7.34 -7.80
CA LYS A 52 12.97 -6.32 -8.86
C LYS A 52 12.77 -4.92 -8.29
N ILE A 53 11.85 -4.75 -7.33
CA ILE A 53 11.64 -3.46 -6.64
C ILE A 53 12.92 -3.03 -5.91
N GLN A 54 13.60 -3.90 -5.17
CA GLN A 54 14.84 -3.54 -4.47
C GLN A 54 15.96 -3.18 -5.44
N ASN A 55 16.07 -3.87 -6.58
CA ASN A 55 17.05 -3.51 -7.61
C ASN A 55 16.76 -2.14 -8.22
N PHE A 56 15.50 -1.86 -8.50
CA PHE A 56 15.03 -0.56 -8.98
C PHE A 56 15.36 0.58 -7.99
N LEU A 57 15.15 0.35 -6.70
CA LEU A 57 15.38 1.33 -5.65
C LEU A 57 16.86 1.71 -5.45
N LYS A 58 17.82 0.93 -5.97
CA LYS A 58 19.26 1.25 -5.83
C LYS A 58 19.59 2.62 -6.39
N ASN A 59 19.10 2.94 -7.60
CA ASN A 59 19.37 4.23 -8.25
C ASN A 59 18.80 5.40 -7.44
N PHE A 60 17.62 5.21 -6.86
CA PHE A 60 17.02 6.24 -5.99
C PHE A 60 17.79 6.42 -4.69
N LYS A 61 18.31 5.33 -4.10
CA LYS A 61 19.11 5.39 -2.88
C LYS A 61 20.46 6.10 -3.09
N GLU A 62 21.03 6.01 -4.29
CA GLU A 62 22.26 6.73 -4.65
C GLU A 62 22.03 8.25 -4.73
N ILE A 63 20.86 8.67 -5.25
CA ILE A 63 20.50 10.09 -5.40
C ILE A 63 20.00 10.67 -4.07
N GLU A 64 19.12 9.94 -3.38
CA GLU A 64 18.45 10.41 -2.16
C GLU A 64 18.57 9.38 -1.02
N PRO A 65 19.77 9.17 -0.45
CA PRO A 65 20.00 8.12 0.56
C PRO A 65 19.21 8.31 1.86
N ASN A 66 18.73 9.52 2.11
CA ASN A 66 18.05 9.90 3.35
C ASN A 66 16.55 9.65 3.34
N GLN A 67 15.97 9.14 2.25
CA GLN A 67 14.54 8.80 2.21
C GLN A 67 14.26 7.44 2.86
N TYR A 68 12.98 7.18 3.18
CA TYR A 68 12.58 5.86 3.66
C TYR A 68 12.27 4.95 2.48
N TYR A 69 13.04 3.89 2.34
CA TYR A 69 12.88 2.86 1.32
C TYR A 69 12.30 1.60 1.95
N TYR A 70 11.14 1.19 1.49
CA TYR A 70 10.46 0.02 2.02
C TYR A 70 11.28 -1.25 1.82
N PRO A 71 11.65 -1.99 2.88
CA PRO A 71 12.30 -3.29 2.77
C PRO A 71 11.32 -4.35 2.24
N ASN A 72 11.85 -5.51 1.84
CA ASN A 72 11.04 -6.59 1.28
C ASN A 72 9.89 -7.06 2.20
N SER A 73 10.12 -7.04 3.50
CA SER A 73 9.13 -7.41 4.52
C SER A 73 7.90 -6.50 4.51
N ASP A 74 8.10 -5.22 4.20
CA ASP A 74 7.09 -4.19 4.36
C ASP A 74 6.33 -3.90 3.05
N ILE A 75 6.85 -4.36 1.90
CA ILE A 75 6.21 -4.21 0.59
C ILE A 75 4.88 -4.99 0.57
N HIS A 76 3.79 -4.28 0.33
CA HIS A 76 2.43 -4.82 0.33
C HIS A 76 1.50 -4.02 -0.59
N ILE A 77 0.36 -4.62 -0.89
CA ILE A 77 -0.80 -3.94 -1.48
C ILE A 77 -1.89 -3.91 -0.42
N THR A 78 -2.42 -2.75 -0.12
CA THR A 78 -3.60 -2.63 0.74
C THR A 78 -4.84 -3.07 -0.05
N VAL A 79 -5.45 -4.15 0.39
CA VAL A 79 -6.78 -4.56 -0.09
C VAL A 79 -7.83 -3.70 0.57
N MET A 80 -7.84 -3.67 1.90
CA MET A 80 -8.77 -2.86 2.67
C MET A 80 -8.19 -2.50 4.04
N SER A 81 -8.17 -1.22 4.37
CA SER A 81 -7.93 -0.76 5.74
C SER A 81 -9.25 -0.86 6.51
N ILE A 82 -9.43 -1.95 7.25
CA ILE A 82 -10.68 -2.24 7.97
C ILE A 82 -10.83 -1.28 9.15
N ILE A 83 -9.79 -1.19 9.98
CA ILE A 83 -9.63 -0.16 10.99
C ILE A 83 -8.41 0.65 10.58
N SER A 84 -8.62 1.89 10.16
CA SER A 84 -7.54 2.81 9.81
C SER A 84 -6.67 3.10 11.02
N CYS A 85 -5.35 3.15 10.83
CA CYS A 85 -4.43 3.42 11.93
C CYS A 85 -4.76 4.73 12.65
N TYR A 86 -5.01 4.65 13.95
CA TYR A 86 -5.18 5.78 14.86
C TYR A 86 -4.40 5.56 16.14
N SER A 87 -4.14 6.64 16.88
CA SER A 87 -3.37 6.56 18.13
C SER A 87 -4.12 5.73 19.16
N ASP A 88 -3.38 4.87 19.83
CA ASP A 88 -3.87 4.04 20.94
C ASP A 88 -4.95 3.00 20.55
N PHE A 89 -4.98 2.59 19.27
CA PHE A 89 -5.76 1.41 18.89
C PHE A 89 -5.25 0.18 19.62
N ASP A 90 -6.15 -0.49 20.32
CA ASP A 90 -5.84 -1.65 21.15
C ASP A 90 -6.63 -2.87 20.67
N MET A 91 -5.92 -3.84 20.14
CA MET A 91 -6.50 -5.08 19.61
C MET A 91 -7.23 -5.92 20.67
N SER A 92 -6.91 -5.76 21.96
CA SER A 92 -7.59 -6.46 23.05
C SER A 92 -9.05 -6.01 23.24
N LYS A 93 -9.43 -4.86 22.68
CA LYS A 93 -10.78 -4.29 22.77
C LYS A 93 -11.72 -4.76 21.66
N ILE A 94 -11.22 -5.54 20.70
CA ILE A 94 -12.01 -6.06 19.59
C ILE A 94 -12.09 -7.59 19.61
N ASP A 95 -13.18 -8.13 19.12
CA ASP A 95 -13.32 -9.58 18.90
C ASP A 95 -12.71 -9.94 17.53
N VAL A 96 -11.44 -10.30 17.54
CA VAL A 96 -10.64 -10.60 16.34
C VAL A 96 -11.29 -11.69 15.48
N GLN A 97 -11.94 -12.70 16.10
CA GLN A 97 -12.56 -13.77 15.34
C GLN A 97 -13.67 -13.27 14.42
N LYS A 98 -14.44 -12.28 14.84
CA LYS A 98 -15.47 -11.66 13.98
C LYS A 98 -14.88 -11.02 12.72
N TYR A 99 -13.70 -10.43 12.81
CA TYR A 99 -13.02 -9.85 11.63
C TYR A 99 -12.53 -10.92 10.67
N ILE A 100 -12.03 -12.05 11.21
CA ILE A 100 -11.63 -13.21 10.40
C ILE A 100 -12.85 -13.76 9.67
N ASP A 101 -13.95 -14.05 10.37
CA ASP A 101 -15.17 -14.63 9.81
C ASP A 101 -15.80 -13.73 8.74
N LEU A 102 -15.87 -12.41 9.00
CA LEU A 102 -16.38 -11.44 8.03
C LEU A 102 -15.51 -11.34 6.78
N THR A 103 -14.19 -11.40 6.96
CA THR A 103 -13.26 -11.36 5.84
C THR A 103 -13.34 -12.65 5.01
N GLU A 104 -13.39 -13.80 5.65
CA GLU A 104 -13.50 -15.11 4.98
C GLU A 104 -14.74 -15.20 4.10
N LYS A 105 -15.90 -14.71 4.57
CA LYS A 105 -17.13 -14.62 3.77
C LYS A 105 -16.97 -13.80 2.49
N CYS A 106 -16.04 -12.84 2.48
CA CYS A 106 -15.78 -11.96 1.33
C CYS A 106 -14.78 -12.56 0.33
N LEU A 107 -13.98 -13.54 0.76
CA LEU A 107 -12.97 -14.20 -0.06
C LEU A 107 -13.52 -15.53 -0.57
N LEU A 108 -14.07 -15.51 -1.79
CA LEU A 108 -14.63 -16.70 -2.41
C LEU A 108 -13.52 -17.70 -2.78
N LYS A 109 -13.84 -18.99 -2.77
CA LYS A 109 -12.90 -20.03 -3.24
C LYS A 109 -12.67 -19.90 -4.75
N GLY A 110 -11.44 -20.20 -5.18
CA GLY A 110 -11.08 -20.21 -6.61
C GLY A 110 -10.86 -18.82 -7.21
N ILE A 111 -10.45 -17.85 -6.40
CA ILE A 111 -10.07 -16.51 -6.87
C ILE A 111 -8.93 -16.64 -7.90
N ASP A 112 -9.15 -16.13 -9.11
CA ASP A 112 -8.12 -16.01 -10.15
C ASP A 112 -7.72 -14.54 -10.30
N LEU A 113 -6.86 -14.08 -9.41
CA LEU A 113 -6.37 -12.71 -9.38
C LEU A 113 -4.87 -12.67 -9.69
N ASN A 114 -4.54 -12.00 -10.79
CA ASN A 114 -3.17 -11.66 -11.15
C ASN A 114 -3.00 -10.15 -11.08
N ILE A 115 -1.87 -9.69 -10.55
CA ILE A 115 -1.52 -8.28 -10.47
C ILE A 115 -0.23 -8.06 -11.23
N THR A 116 -0.28 -7.18 -12.23
CA THR A 116 0.88 -6.71 -12.96
C THR A 116 1.37 -5.41 -12.35
N PHE A 117 2.61 -5.40 -11.88
CA PHE A 117 3.31 -4.19 -11.45
C PHE A 117 4.06 -3.60 -12.64
N LYS A 118 3.56 -2.47 -13.15
CA LYS A 118 4.13 -1.78 -14.31
C LYS A 118 4.07 -0.28 -14.12
N GLY A 119 5.23 0.35 -14.21
CA GLY A 119 5.38 1.77 -13.99
C GLY A 119 5.31 2.19 -12.52
N ILE A 120 5.69 3.42 -12.31
CA ILE A 120 5.61 4.08 -11.02
C ILE A 120 4.69 5.28 -11.10
N THR A 121 4.17 5.68 -9.94
CA THR A 121 3.48 6.96 -9.75
C THR A 121 3.99 7.61 -8.47
N ALA A 122 3.79 8.90 -8.35
CA ALA A 122 4.12 9.63 -7.15
C ALA A 122 2.85 9.96 -6.35
N SER A 123 3.05 10.20 -5.08
CA SER A 123 2.13 10.91 -4.20
C SER A 123 2.86 12.10 -3.58
N PRO A 124 2.16 13.08 -2.99
CA PRO A 124 2.85 14.16 -2.27
C PRO A 124 3.75 13.70 -1.12
N SER A 125 3.69 12.43 -0.71
CA SER A 125 4.45 11.87 0.42
C SER A 125 5.39 10.74 0.05
N GLY A 126 5.52 10.39 -1.25
CA GLY A 126 6.40 9.29 -1.67
C GLY A 126 6.14 8.74 -3.06
N VAL A 127 6.74 7.59 -3.36
CA VAL A 127 6.65 6.91 -4.67
C VAL A 127 5.99 5.54 -4.50
N MET A 128 5.16 5.19 -5.45
CA MET A 128 4.41 3.94 -5.48
C MET A 128 4.62 3.20 -6.81
N VAL A 129 4.68 1.87 -6.76
CA VAL A 129 4.54 1.03 -7.94
C VAL A 129 3.06 0.96 -8.32
N GLN A 130 2.75 1.12 -9.59
CA GLN A 130 1.39 0.98 -10.11
C GLN A 130 1.04 -0.50 -10.26
N GLY A 131 -0.12 -0.90 -9.75
CA GLY A 131 -0.64 -2.26 -9.86
C GLY A 131 -1.88 -2.30 -10.74
N PHE A 132 -1.87 -3.21 -11.72
CA PHE A 132 -2.97 -3.45 -12.66
C PHE A 132 -3.50 -4.87 -12.46
N MET A 133 -4.79 -4.98 -12.27
CA MET A 133 -5.48 -6.25 -12.08
C MET A 133 -5.92 -6.81 -13.43
N ASN A 134 -5.84 -8.15 -13.62
CA ASN A 134 -6.29 -8.81 -14.84
C ASN A 134 -7.82 -8.84 -15.00
N ASN A 135 -8.57 -8.62 -13.88
CA ASN A 135 -10.03 -8.63 -13.84
C ASN A 135 -10.55 -7.75 -12.70
N ASN A 136 -11.85 -7.78 -12.43
CA ASN A 136 -12.49 -6.99 -11.36
C ASN A 136 -12.45 -7.64 -9.98
N GLU A 137 -11.92 -8.84 -9.83
CA GLU A 137 -12.03 -9.65 -8.60
C GLU A 137 -11.60 -8.89 -7.34
N LEU A 138 -10.47 -8.14 -7.39
CA LEU A 138 -10.02 -7.36 -6.25
C LEU A 138 -11.03 -6.26 -5.84
N ASN A 139 -11.68 -5.61 -6.82
CA ASN A 139 -12.70 -4.60 -6.53
C ASN A 139 -13.99 -5.24 -6.02
N ASP A 140 -14.34 -6.42 -6.50
CA ASP A 140 -15.50 -7.17 -6.01
C ASP A 140 -15.28 -7.64 -4.58
N ILE A 141 -14.08 -8.12 -4.23
CA ILE A 141 -13.69 -8.40 -2.84
C ILE A 141 -13.86 -7.14 -1.97
N ARG A 142 -13.35 -6.00 -2.42
CA ARG A 142 -13.48 -4.72 -1.70
C ARG A 142 -14.95 -4.32 -1.48
N ASN A 143 -15.79 -4.54 -2.49
CA ASN A 143 -17.21 -4.22 -2.41
C ASN A 143 -17.93 -5.16 -1.44
N ARG A 144 -17.61 -6.47 -1.44
CA ARG A 144 -18.11 -7.43 -0.45
C ARG A 144 -17.68 -7.04 0.96
N LEU A 145 -16.39 -6.70 1.17
CA LEU A 145 -15.90 -6.22 2.46
C LEU A 145 -16.65 -4.98 2.95
N ARG A 146 -16.86 -3.99 2.08
CA ARG A 146 -17.63 -2.78 2.43
C ARG A 146 -19.03 -3.13 2.90
N LYS A 147 -19.70 -4.01 2.16
CA LYS A 147 -21.07 -4.44 2.48
C LYS A 147 -21.11 -5.18 3.82
N GLU A 148 -20.29 -6.21 3.98
CA GLU A 148 -20.31 -7.06 5.18
C GLU A 148 -19.92 -6.28 6.44
N PHE A 149 -18.85 -5.50 6.40
CA PHE A 149 -18.40 -4.72 7.56
C PHE A 149 -19.34 -3.57 7.91
N LYS A 150 -19.94 -2.87 6.92
CA LYS A 150 -20.94 -1.82 7.19
C LYS A 150 -22.24 -2.36 7.80
N ASN A 151 -22.58 -3.60 7.48
CA ASN A 151 -23.78 -4.27 8.03
C ASN A 151 -23.51 -5.00 9.35
N SER A 152 -22.27 -4.99 9.82
CA SER A 152 -21.87 -5.59 11.09
C SER A 152 -21.80 -4.55 12.22
N ASN A 153 -21.77 -5.03 13.46
CA ASN A 153 -21.63 -4.19 14.65
C ASN A 153 -20.16 -4.11 15.13
N VAL A 154 -19.17 -4.47 14.27
CA VAL A 154 -17.78 -4.35 14.64
C VAL A 154 -17.25 -2.95 14.36
N GLU A 155 -16.22 -2.54 15.11
CA GLU A 155 -15.50 -1.29 14.82
C GLU A 155 -14.90 -1.35 13.42
N GLN A 156 -15.15 -0.33 12.62
CA GLN A 156 -14.58 -0.19 11.29
C GLN A 156 -14.49 1.29 10.88
N SER A 157 -13.54 1.57 10.01
CA SER A 157 -13.36 2.92 9.44
C SER A 157 -13.12 2.88 7.94
N LEU A 158 -13.79 1.93 7.27
CA LEU A 158 -13.70 1.73 5.82
C LEU A 158 -13.97 3.03 5.06
N ASP A 159 -13.07 3.33 4.12
CA ASP A 159 -13.16 4.47 3.21
C ASP A 159 -13.30 5.86 3.86
N LYS A 160 -13.13 5.98 5.19
CA LYS A 160 -13.21 7.30 5.88
C LYS A 160 -12.18 8.31 5.39
N ARG A 161 -11.05 7.86 4.87
CA ARG A 161 -9.97 8.73 4.36
C ARG A 161 -10.06 8.91 2.85
N TYR A 162 -10.20 7.83 2.13
CA TYR A 162 -10.34 7.78 0.67
C TYR A 162 -10.82 6.40 0.24
N LEU A 163 -11.46 6.35 -0.92
CA LEU A 163 -11.91 5.10 -1.52
C LEU A 163 -10.73 4.38 -2.18
N ILE A 164 -10.36 3.20 -1.68
CA ILE A 164 -9.30 2.39 -2.27
C ILE A 164 -9.81 1.73 -3.56
N GLN A 165 -9.18 2.07 -4.69
CA GLN A 165 -9.51 1.54 -6.02
C GLN A 165 -8.30 0.97 -6.77
N THR A 166 -7.09 1.27 -6.30
CA THR A 166 -5.83 0.89 -6.94
C THR A 166 -5.19 -0.31 -6.25
N ALA A 167 -4.31 -1.03 -6.95
CA ALA A 167 -3.47 -2.10 -6.40
C ALA A 167 -2.00 -1.67 -6.26
N HIS A 168 -1.77 -0.42 -5.86
CA HIS A 168 -0.42 0.11 -5.72
C HIS A 168 0.32 -0.44 -4.50
N SER A 169 1.64 -0.35 -4.55
CA SER A 169 2.51 -0.58 -3.40
C SER A 169 3.43 0.62 -3.20
N THR A 170 3.45 1.19 -1.99
CA THR A 170 4.40 2.26 -1.66
C THR A 170 5.79 1.66 -1.50
N ILE A 171 6.78 2.29 -2.13
CA ILE A 171 8.18 1.83 -2.13
C ILE A 171 9.16 2.87 -1.60
N ILE A 172 8.81 4.16 -1.67
CA ILE A 172 9.58 5.27 -1.09
C ILE A 172 8.62 6.17 -0.32
N ARG A 173 9.04 6.66 0.86
CA ARG A 173 8.34 7.71 1.59
C ARG A 173 9.31 8.85 1.90
N PHE A 174 8.85 10.08 1.69
CA PHE A 174 9.65 11.24 1.96
C PHE A 174 9.77 11.45 3.46
N ARG A 175 10.98 11.32 3.97
CA ARG A 175 11.35 11.42 5.38
C ARG A 175 12.19 12.66 5.68
N LYS A 176 12.86 13.16 4.65
CA LYS A 176 13.70 14.35 4.63
C LYS A 176 13.41 15.15 3.36
N GLU A 177 13.83 16.41 3.35
CA GLU A 177 13.86 17.19 2.11
C GLU A 177 14.70 16.51 1.04
N LEU A 178 14.29 16.63 -0.21
CA LEU A 178 15.02 16.09 -1.35
C LEU A 178 16.25 16.95 -1.59
N SER A 179 17.42 16.36 -1.48
CA SER A 179 18.71 17.04 -1.63
C SER A 179 19.12 17.20 -3.09
N GLN A 180 18.71 16.28 -3.96
CA GLN A 180 18.98 16.28 -5.40
C GLN A 180 17.64 16.18 -6.19
N LYS A 181 16.72 17.09 -5.89
CA LYS A 181 15.33 17.07 -6.36
C LYS A 181 15.23 16.93 -7.88
N GLU A 182 16.01 17.68 -8.65
CA GLU A 182 15.98 17.65 -10.12
C GLU A 182 16.34 16.26 -10.65
N LYS A 183 17.42 15.66 -10.13
CA LYS A 183 17.82 14.29 -10.51
C LYS A 183 16.79 13.24 -10.07
N PHE A 184 16.18 13.44 -8.92
CA PHE A 184 15.13 12.55 -8.44
C PHE A 184 13.91 12.60 -9.36
N LEU A 185 13.49 13.78 -9.79
CA LEU A 185 12.38 13.98 -10.74
C LEU A 185 12.72 13.39 -12.11
N GLU A 186 13.92 13.60 -12.63
CA GLU A 186 14.40 13.00 -13.87
C GLU A 186 14.37 11.46 -13.81
N LEU A 187 14.82 10.88 -12.70
CA LEU A 187 14.77 9.43 -12.51
C LEU A 187 13.34 8.89 -12.43
N LEU A 188 12.42 9.64 -11.80
CA LEU A 188 11.00 9.30 -11.80
C LEU A 188 10.44 9.29 -13.22
N ASP A 189 10.68 10.34 -14.02
CA ASP A 189 10.19 10.45 -15.40
C ASP A 189 10.71 9.30 -16.28
N ASN A 190 11.99 8.97 -16.15
CA ASN A 190 12.60 7.87 -16.89
C ASN A 190 12.07 6.49 -16.45
N SER A 191 11.37 6.42 -15.32
CA SER A 191 10.90 5.16 -14.70
C SER A 191 9.39 4.95 -14.80
N ILE A 192 8.63 5.86 -15.38
CA ILE A 192 7.14 5.79 -15.42
C ILE A 192 6.59 4.54 -16.09
N ASN A 193 7.37 3.84 -16.91
CA ASN A 193 6.99 2.61 -17.63
C ASN A 193 7.79 1.38 -17.19
N TYR A 194 8.54 1.44 -16.08
CA TYR A 194 9.36 0.32 -15.64
C TYR A 194 8.51 -0.93 -15.36
N ASP A 195 8.93 -2.10 -15.91
CA ASP A 195 8.19 -3.36 -15.77
C ASP A 195 8.77 -4.19 -14.62
N PHE A 196 7.99 -4.30 -13.54
CA PHE A 196 8.32 -5.16 -12.39
C PHE A 196 7.81 -6.60 -12.58
N GLY A 197 6.86 -6.83 -13.51
CA GLY A 197 6.29 -8.13 -13.83
C GLY A 197 4.93 -8.39 -13.18
N THR A 198 4.45 -9.63 -13.37
CA THR A 198 3.13 -10.08 -12.92
C THR A 198 3.29 -11.19 -11.88
N PHE A 199 2.39 -11.23 -10.92
CA PHE A 199 2.31 -12.32 -9.93
C PHE A 199 0.87 -12.71 -9.66
N LYS A 200 0.67 -14.00 -9.38
CA LYS A 200 -0.62 -14.55 -8.95
C LYS A 200 -0.81 -14.31 -7.45
N VAL A 201 -2.00 -13.90 -7.07
CA VAL A 201 -2.40 -13.77 -5.66
C VAL A 201 -2.90 -15.13 -5.18
N ASN A 202 -2.16 -15.75 -4.26
CA ASN A 202 -2.52 -17.05 -3.69
C ASN A 202 -3.03 -16.93 -2.26
N LYS A 203 -2.89 -15.75 -1.64
CA LYS A 203 -3.27 -15.53 -0.26
C LYS A 203 -3.48 -14.06 0.06
N PHE A 204 -4.30 -13.82 1.06
CA PHE A 204 -4.49 -12.53 1.72
C PHE A 204 -4.07 -12.66 3.17
N GLU A 205 -3.56 -11.57 3.75
CA GLU A 205 -3.18 -11.52 5.16
C GLU A 205 -4.00 -10.46 5.87
N LEU A 206 -4.71 -10.84 6.94
CA LEU A 206 -5.26 -9.89 7.90
C LEU A 206 -4.17 -9.59 8.91
N VAL A 207 -3.80 -8.30 9.02
CA VAL A 207 -2.68 -7.87 9.87
C VAL A 207 -3.09 -6.75 10.82
N TYR A 208 -2.63 -6.84 12.05
CA TYR A 208 -2.48 -5.69 12.93
C TYR A 208 -1.18 -5.00 12.56
N ASN A 209 -1.21 -3.70 12.32
CA ASN A 209 -0.09 -2.99 11.73
C ASN A 209 -0.01 -1.54 12.20
N ASP A 210 1.23 -1.02 12.17
CA ASP A 210 1.46 0.42 12.24
C ASP A 210 1.12 1.11 10.91
N TRP A 211 1.19 2.43 10.90
CA TRP A 211 0.90 3.22 9.70
C TRP A 211 1.73 2.85 8.46
N TYR A 212 2.93 2.32 8.66
CA TYR A 212 3.92 2.05 7.61
C TYR A 212 4.03 0.58 7.23
N GLN A 213 3.35 -0.33 7.92
CA GLN A 213 3.44 -1.78 7.75
C GLN A 213 4.86 -2.33 8.02
N ARG A 214 5.58 -1.74 8.98
CA ARG A 214 6.94 -2.17 9.35
C ARG A 214 6.91 -3.54 10.02
N GLU A 215 7.71 -4.48 9.54
CA GLU A 215 7.76 -5.87 10.00
C GLU A 215 7.83 -6.01 11.52
N GLN A 216 8.64 -5.16 12.17
CA GLN A 216 8.80 -5.17 13.64
C GLN A 216 7.51 -4.85 14.41
N TYR A 217 6.52 -4.23 13.78
CA TYR A 217 5.24 -3.87 14.39
C TYR A 217 4.05 -4.63 13.79
N VAL A 218 4.25 -5.28 12.64
CA VAL A 218 3.19 -6.05 11.98
C VAL A 218 3.02 -7.39 12.68
N LYS A 219 1.78 -7.68 13.09
CA LYS A 219 1.38 -9.00 13.58
C LYS A 219 0.37 -9.60 12.61
N LYS A 220 0.74 -10.69 11.95
CA LYS A 220 -0.20 -11.45 11.12
C LYS A 220 -1.23 -12.12 12.03
N ILE A 221 -2.49 -11.76 11.83
CA ILE A 221 -3.63 -12.26 12.59
C ILE A 221 -4.17 -13.53 11.95
N HIS A 222 -4.36 -13.49 10.61
CA HIS A 222 -4.84 -14.64 9.86
C HIS A 222 -4.31 -14.59 8.43
N GLU A 223 -4.20 -15.77 7.82
CA GLU A 223 -3.85 -15.94 6.42
C GLU A 223 -4.97 -16.70 5.71
N PHE A 224 -5.53 -16.10 4.67
CA PHE A 224 -6.57 -16.70 3.85
C PHE A 224 -5.92 -17.20 2.56
N VAL A 225 -5.89 -18.52 2.35
CA VAL A 225 -5.44 -19.14 1.09
C VAL A 225 -6.61 -19.21 0.12
N VAL A 226 -6.39 -18.79 -1.15
CA VAL A 226 -7.45 -18.65 -2.16
C VAL A 226 -7.10 -19.37 -3.46
#